data_8d0539809d4cd277464491ce000c62c0
#
_entry.id   8d0539809d4cd277464491ce000c62c0
#
_cell.length_a   1.000
_cell.length_b   1.000
_cell.length_c   1.000
_cell.angle_alpha   90.00
_cell.angle_beta   90.00
_cell.angle_gamma   90.00
#
_symmetry.space_group_name_H-M   'P 1'
#
loop_
_entity.id
_entity.type
_entity.pdbx_description
1 polymer ?
#
loop_
_entity_poly.entity_id
_entity_poly.type
_entity_poly.pdbx_seq_one_letter_code
_entity_poly.pdbx_strand_id
1 'polypeptide(L)'
;MIAKTKYIEKSNLLDIIALILGIFILFMQPLKNLNSVFSLIDECVLLLMLLIFVIITLKTGKIKKRELKIFAVFFIFICIGIIGNWKSNLNIKFSSIITDIFSYAKFFIMLICGSVFFERTNNNKKNISIFAKIVRINIAIALPLAILNQFNDLGMRDDYRRGLYCFNYIYDTAAIFSWYCLMYLLILSIDLLNNKNKKNYIFIALNILLWLFTGRSRGIAFCLIYIMLFWSSNFFAKKGKKFKFKLSYISIFGLIGVAVAWKQVIFYFTTSTEARFILLNTGIKICRKYFPFGAGLGTFGTFAAQKYYSPLYNFYGLNKIYGFTFDNPLYLTDNFWPAVVGETGILGLIVYAILLYLIFKYMYQKLALNDTSKKIITFFIITVLCSSIATTIFTQNATIGDIFYLCMIPGVIGGKKDE
;
A
#
# COMPACT_ATOMS: atom_id res chain seq x y z
N MET A 1 27.94 23.17 24.98
CA MET A 1 28.59 22.12 24.14
C MET A 1 28.01 20.73 24.38
N ILE A 2 27.78 20.28 25.61
CA ILE A 2 27.31 18.94 25.98
C ILE A 2 25.90 18.61 25.43
N ALA A 3 24.96 19.58 25.38
CA ALA A 3 23.61 19.36 24.86
C ALA A 3 23.57 19.14 23.33
N LYS A 4 24.49 19.77 22.60
CA LYS A 4 24.57 19.66 21.12
C LYS A 4 25.14 18.31 20.67
N THR A 5 26.15 17.79 21.41
CA THR A 5 26.73 16.47 21.15
C THR A 5 25.72 15.34 21.45
N LYS A 6 24.95 15.44 22.53
CA LYS A 6 23.93 14.43 22.89
C LYS A 6 22.76 14.40 21.90
N TYR A 7 22.44 15.52 21.26
CA TYR A 7 21.39 15.62 20.26
C TYR A 7 21.85 15.05 18.87
N ILE A 8 23.14 15.22 18.57
CA ILE A 8 23.74 14.66 17.33
C ILE A 8 23.85 13.13 17.41
N GLU A 9 24.26 12.57 18.57
CA GLU A 9 24.28 11.11 18.76
C GLU A 9 22.88 10.46 18.67
N LYS A 10 21.86 11.11 19.22
CA LYS A 10 20.47 10.61 19.11
C LYS A 10 19.91 10.66 17.69
N SER A 11 20.27 11.66 16.90
CA SER A 11 19.85 11.72 15.49
C SER A 11 20.52 10.64 14.65
N ASN A 12 21.77 10.30 14.91
CA ASN A 12 22.48 9.21 14.24
C ASN A 12 21.85 7.84 14.48
N LEU A 13 21.33 7.57 15.68
CA LEU A 13 20.64 6.31 15.98
C LEU A 13 19.35 6.16 15.16
N LEU A 14 18.51 7.19 15.09
CA LEU A 14 17.28 7.16 14.31
C LEU A 14 17.56 7.01 12.80
N ASP A 15 18.63 7.61 12.31
CA ASP A 15 19.05 7.47 10.92
C ASP A 15 19.50 6.04 10.58
N ILE A 16 20.21 5.39 11.51
CA ILE A 16 20.62 3.98 11.38
C ILE A 16 19.39 3.07 11.44
N ILE A 17 18.49 3.30 12.37
CA ILE A 17 17.22 2.55 12.47
C ILE A 17 16.44 2.69 11.17
N ALA A 18 16.29 3.91 10.62
CA ALA A 18 15.62 4.14 9.34
C ALA A 18 16.25 3.36 8.19
N LEU A 19 17.60 3.31 8.15
CA LEU A 19 18.34 2.56 7.13
C LEU A 19 18.10 1.05 7.24
N ILE A 20 18.23 0.50 8.45
CA ILE A 20 18.03 -0.93 8.70
C ILE A 20 16.60 -1.34 8.36
N LEU A 21 15.60 -0.62 8.87
CA LEU A 21 14.19 -0.91 8.60
C LEU A 21 13.87 -0.83 7.10
N GLY A 22 14.40 0.18 6.40
CA GLY A 22 14.20 0.29 4.95
C GLY A 22 14.79 -0.90 4.20
N ILE A 23 15.98 -1.40 4.57
CA ILE A 23 16.56 -2.60 3.95
C ILE A 23 15.68 -3.83 4.22
N PHE A 24 15.21 -4.03 5.46
CA PHE A 24 14.30 -5.13 5.79
C PHE A 24 13.00 -5.07 4.98
N ILE A 25 12.43 -3.88 4.79
CA ILE A 25 11.22 -3.68 3.98
C ILE A 25 11.48 -4.03 2.51
N LEU A 26 12.63 -3.62 1.94
CA LEU A 26 13.00 -3.94 0.54
C LEU A 26 13.09 -5.44 0.28
N PHE A 27 13.54 -6.20 1.27
CA PHE A 27 13.76 -7.64 1.13
C PHE A 27 12.77 -8.48 1.95
N MET A 28 11.70 -7.90 2.46
CA MET A 28 10.74 -8.58 3.35
C MET A 28 10.20 -9.88 2.75
N GLN A 29 9.77 -9.89 1.50
CA GLN A 29 9.21 -11.08 0.87
C GLN A 29 10.28 -12.16 0.60
N PRO A 30 11.43 -11.85 -0.02
CA PRO A 30 12.51 -12.83 -0.13
C PRO A 30 12.97 -13.40 1.22
N LEU A 31 13.05 -12.57 2.26
CA LEU A 31 13.40 -13.02 3.61
C LEU A 31 12.35 -13.96 4.19
N LYS A 32 11.06 -13.66 3.98
CA LYS A 32 9.96 -14.55 4.39
C LYS A 32 10.06 -15.94 3.76
N ASN A 33 10.54 -16.02 2.52
CA ASN A 33 10.73 -17.29 1.82
C ASN A 33 11.89 -18.11 2.42
N LEU A 34 12.87 -17.43 3.04
CA LEU A 34 13.98 -18.11 3.74
C LEU A 34 13.54 -18.62 5.12
N ASN A 35 12.75 -17.86 5.86
CA ASN A 35 12.25 -18.27 7.18
C ASN A 35 10.93 -17.56 7.51
N SER A 36 9.95 -18.33 7.97
CA SER A 36 8.60 -17.82 8.34
C SER A 36 8.62 -16.74 9.44
N VAL A 37 9.64 -16.69 10.29
CA VAL A 37 9.81 -15.62 11.31
C VAL A 37 9.85 -14.23 10.67
N PHE A 38 10.41 -14.11 9.47
CA PHE A 38 10.43 -12.83 8.74
C PHE A 38 9.07 -12.38 8.22
N SER A 39 8.03 -13.23 8.32
CA SER A 39 6.66 -12.80 8.02
C SER A 39 6.13 -11.71 8.97
N LEU A 40 6.78 -11.53 10.14
CA LEU A 40 6.41 -10.54 11.15
C LEU A 40 7.15 -9.19 10.98
N ILE A 41 8.00 -9.03 9.96
CA ILE A 41 8.79 -7.80 9.76
C ILE A 41 7.90 -6.57 9.71
N ASP A 42 6.81 -6.60 8.96
CA ASP A 42 5.90 -5.46 8.82
C ASP A 42 5.23 -5.09 10.14
N GLU A 43 4.86 -6.08 10.95
CA GLU A 43 4.27 -5.89 12.26
C GLU A 43 5.30 -5.32 13.24
N CYS A 44 6.52 -5.84 13.24
CA CYS A 44 7.62 -5.31 14.03
C CYS A 44 7.96 -3.86 13.66
N VAL A 45 8.03 -3.55 12.35
CA VAL A 45 8.26 -2.18 11.88
C VAL A 45 7.14 -1.25 12.36
N LEU A 46 5.89 -1.67 12.22
CA LEU A 46 4.74 -0.88 12.62
C LEU A 46 4.72 -0.62 14.13
N LEU A 47 4.94 -1.66 14.94
CA LEU A 47 5.01 -1.56 16.41
C LEU A 47 6.14 -0.66 16.85
N LEU A 48 7.32 -0.76 16.23
CA LEU A 48 8.45 0.11 16.54
C LEU A 48 8.13 1.57 16.19
N MET A 49 7.53 1.83 15.04
CA MET A 49 7.10 3.18 14.66
C MET A 49 6.06 3.74 15.62
N LEU A 50 5.09 2.92 16.04
CA LEU A 50 4.08 3.30 17.03
C LEU A 50 4.73 3.62 18.40
N LEU A 51 5.67 2.79 18.85
CA LEU A 51 6.40 3.02 20.11
C LEU A 51 7.16 4.34 20.06
N ILE A 52 7.88 4.61 19.00
CA ILE A 52 8.62 5.87 18.82
C ILE A 52 7.65 7.06 18.80
N PHE A 53 6.51 6.93 18.10
CA PHE A 53 5.47 7.96 18.09
C PHE A 53 4.94 8.26 19.50
N VAL A 54 4.63 7.23 20.28
CA VAL A 54 4.17 7.37 21.68
C VAL A 54 5.24 8.08 22.53
N ILE A 55 6.50 7.66 22.45
CA ILE A 55 7.61 8.30 23.17
C ILE A 55 7.74 9.78 22.81
N ILE A 56 7.67 10.12 21.52
CA ILE A 56 7.75 11.51 21.06
C ILE A 56 6.57 12.31 21.58
N THR A 57 5.37 11.76 21.51
CA THR A 57 4.13 12.41 21.94
C THR A 57 4.13 12.67 23.46
N LEU A 58 4.56 11.69 24.26
CA LEU A 58 4.69 11.85 25.70
C LEU A 58 5.71 12.94 26.09
N LYS A 59 6.82 13.03 25.33
CA LYS A 59 7.85 14.07 25.55
C LYS A 59 7.43 15.46 25.14
N THR A 60 6.63 15.57 24.09
CA THR A 60 6.20 16.88 23.56
C THR A 60 4.88 17.36 24.17
N GLY A 61 4.11 16.47 24.79
CA GLY A 61 2.79 16.74 25.36
C GLY A 61 1.73 17.16 24.30
N LYS A 62 2.04 17.01 23.00
CA LYS A 62 1.18 17.54 21.93
C LYS A 62 0.91 16.48 20.86
N ILE A 63 -0.38 16.23 20.59
CA ILE A 63 -0.87 15.54 19.39
C ILE A 63 -1.51 16.59 18.48
N LYS A 64 -1.18 16.57 17.19
CA LYS A 64 -1.76 17.52 16.25
C LYS A 64 -3.26 17.20 16.06
N LYS A 65 -4.13 18.22 16.06
CA LYS A 65 -5.59 18.05 15.88
C LYS A 65 -5.99 17.20 14.67
N ARG A 66 -5.15 17.18 13.62
CA ARG A 66 -5.39 16.38 12.41
C ARG A 66 -5.19 14.88 12.66
N GLU A 67 -4.17 14.52 13.40
CA GLU A 67 -3.87 13.14 13.78
C GLU A 67 -4.98 12.61 14.72
N LEU A 68 -5.37 13.42 15.70
CA LEU A 68 -6.47 13.07 16.59
C LEU A 68 -7.78 12.82 15.84
N LYS A 69 -8.10 13.60 14.80
CA LYS A 69 -9.30 13.38 13.97
C LYS A 69 -9.27 12.03 13.25
N ILE A 70 -8.12 11.63 12.72
CA ILE A 70 -7.97 10.32 12.04
C ILE A 70 -8.18 9.20 13.06
N PHE A 71 -7.56 9.28 14.24
CA PHE A 71 -7.75 8.28 15.30
C PHE A 71 -9.21 8.21 15.77
N ALA A 72 -9.87 9.36 15.95
CA ALA A 72 -11.27 9.41 16.37
C ALA A 72 -12.21 8.76 15.34
N VAL A 73 -12.04 9.05 14.04
CA VAL A 73 -12.85 8.43 12.98
C VAL A 73 -12.57 6.93 12.87
N PHE A 74 -11.32 6.51 13.02
CA PHE A 74 -10.99 5.09 13.08
C PHE A 74 -11.60 4.39 14.29
N PHE A 75 -11.59 5.03 15.45
CA PHE A 75 -12.25 4.49 16.65
C PHE A 75 -13.77 4.30 16.43
N ILE A 76 -14.43 5.28 15.78
CA ILE A 76 -15.85 5.12 15.39
C ILE A 76 -16.05 3.93 14.44
N PHE A 77 -15.14 3.74 13.47
CA PHE A 77 -15.18 2.58 12.57
C PHE A 77 -15.09 1.26 13.33
N ILE A 78 -14.17 1.16 14.30
CA ILE A 78 -14.05 -0.03 15.17
C ILE A 78 -15.32 -0.26 15.97
N CYS A 79 -15.88 0.80 16.59
CA CYS A 79 -17.12 0.68 17.37
C CYS A 79 -18.28 0.13 16.52
N ILE A 80 -18.42 0.59 15.27
CA ILE A 80 -19.41 0.07 14.33
C ILE A 80 -19.21 -1.44 14.11
N GLY A 81 -17.98 -1.86 13.84
CA GLY A 81 -17.66 -3.26 13.64
C GLY A 81 -17.89 -4.13 14.87
N ILE A 82 -17.56 -3.64 16.08
CA ILE A 82 -17.83 -4.36 17.35
C ILE A 82 -19.34 -4.49 17.59
N ILE A 83 -20.11 -3.44 17.31
CA ILE A 83 -21.58 -3.51 17.37
C ILE A 83 -22.11 -4.55 16.37
N GLY A 84 -21.50 -4.63 15.18
CA GLY A 84 -21.78 -5.67 14.20
C GLY A 84 -21.53 -7.09 14.74
N ASN A 85 -20.37 -7.33 15.37
CA ASN A 85 -20.06 -8.60 16.03
C ASN A 85 -21.10 -8.98 17.08
N TRP A 86 -21.49 -8.03 17.92
CA TRP A 86 -22.49 -8.25 18.96
C TRP A 86 -23.88 -8.58 18.39
N LYS A 87 -24.32 -7.81 17.38
CA LYS A 87 -25.64 -8.02 16.76
C LYS A 87 -25.73 -9.26 15.89
N SER A 88 -24.65 -9.64 15.22
CA SER A 88 -24.63 -10.83 14.36
C SER A 88 -24.65 -12.13 15.14
N ASN A 89 -24.22 -12.09 16.41
CA ASN A 89 -24.09 -13.23 17.30
C ASN A 89 -23.36 -14.44 16.67
N LEU A 90 -22.40 -14.12 15.79
CA LEU A 90 -21.54 -15.13 15.17
C LEU A 90 -20.44 -15.53 16.17
N ASN A 91 -20.16 -16.83 16.27
CA ASN A 91 -19.11 -17.33 17.15
C ASN A 91 -17.71 -17.04 16.54
N ILE A 92 -17.27 -15.77 16.63
CA ILE A 92 -15.99 -15.31 16.11
C ILE A 92 -14.96 -15.31 17.22
N LYS A 93 -13.78 -15.87 16.95
CA LYS A 93 -12.67 -15.86 17.90
C LYS A 93 -12.22 -14.41 18.15
N PHE A 94 -12.03 -14.03 19.41
CA PHE A 94 -11.55 -12.69 19.81
C PHE A 94 -10.24 -12.30 19.13
N SER A 95 -9.33 -13.29 18.93
CA SER A 95 -8.09 -13.10 18.17
C SER A 95 -8.32 -12.69 16.71
N SER A 96 -9.42 -13.14 16.07
CA SER A 96 -9.78 -12.71 14.72
C SER A 96 -10.14 -11.22 14.70
N ILE A 97 -10.94 -10.77 15.67
CA ILE A 97 -11.34 -9.35 15.79
C ILE A 97 -10.10 -8.46 15.97
N ILE A 98 -9.21 -8.83 16.89
CA ILE A 98 -7.98 -8.04 17.15
C ILE A 98 -7.08 -8.01 15.90
N THR A 99 -6.87 -9.16 15.25
CA THR A 99 -6.05 -9.23 14.03
C THR A 99 -6.63 -8.32 12.95
N ASP A 100 -7.93 -8.26 12.85
CA ASP A 100 -8.63 -7.45 11.84
C ASP A 100 -8.54 -5.95 12.14
N ILE A 101 -8.77 -5.53 13.39
CA ILE A 101 -8.56 -4.14 13.84
C ILE A 101 -7.15 -3.70 13.50
N PHE A 102 -6.15 -4.53 13.80
CA PHE A 102 -4.76 -4.22 13.52
C PHE A 102 -4.49 -4.10 12.02
N SER A 103 -5.09 -4.98 11.21
CA SER A 103 -4.97 -4.95 9.76
C SER A 103 -5.54 -3.65 9.17
N TYR A 104 -6.71 -3.21 9.59
CA TYR A 104 -7.29 -1.92 9.17
C TYR A 104 -6.49 -0.71 9.65
N ALA A 105 -5.78 -0.84 10.77
CA ALA A 105 -4.97 0.24 11.34
C ALA A 105 -3.62 0.44 10.63
N LYS A 106 -3.05 -0.60 10.02
CA LYS A 106 -1.69 -0.63 9.46
C LYS A 106 -1.38 0.59 8.58
N PHE A 107 -2.26 0.88 7.63
CA PHE A 107 -2.05 1.91 6.61
C PHE A 107 -1.86 3.31 7.21
N PHE A 108 -2.77 3.75 8.06
CA PHE A 108 -2.72 5.11 8.60
C PHE A 108 -1.77 5.24 9.78
N ILE A 109 -1.58 4.20 10.60
CA ILE A 109 -0.57 4.18 11.66
C ILE A 109 0.80 4.37 11.04
N MET A 110 1.13 3.61 9.99
CA MET A 110 2.41 3.77 9.32
C MET A 110 2.61 5.19 8.77
N LEU A 111 1.57 5.79 8.19
CA LEU A 111 1.65 7.15 7.65
C LEU A 111 1.89 8.20 8.76
N ILE A 112 1.11 8.15 9.85
CA ILE A 112 1.21 9.13 10.94
C ILE A 112 2.54 8.94 11.68
N CYS A 113 2.80 7.72 12.15
CA CYS A 113 4.00 7.42 12.93
C CYS A 113 5.28 7.58 12.11
N GLY A 114 5.28 7.11 10.86
CA GLY A 114 6.40 7.28 9.93
C GLY A 114 6.67 8.75 9.61
N SER A 115 5.62 9.57 9.41
CA SER A 115 5.80 11.01 9.18
C SER A 115 6.47 11.70 10.37
N VAL A 116 6.06 11.39 11.60
CA VAL A 116 6.66 11.94 12.82
C VAL A 116 8.08 11.44 13.05
N PHE A 117 8.33 10.16 12.75
CA PHE A 117 9.66 9.56 12.82
C PHE A 117 10.64 10.25 11.87
N PHE A 118 10.28 10.37 10.58
CA PHE A 118 11.16 10.97 9.58
C PHE A 118 11.34 12.48 9.72
N GLU A 119 10.50 13.19 10.47
CA GLU A 119 10.74 14.56 10.89
C GLU A 119 11.92 14.69 11.89
N ARG A 120 12.25 13.60 12.58
CA ARG A 120 13.35 13.55 13.58
C ARG A 120 14.65 12.97 13.04
N THR A 121 14.64 12.43 11.84
CA THR A 121 15.83 11.94 11.16
C THR A 121 16.50 13.09 10.38
N ASN A 122 17.85 13.08 10.34
CA ASN A 122 18.64 14.13 9.68
C ASN A 122 19.19 13.68 8.31
N ASN A 123 19.39 12.38 8.12
CA ASN A 123 20.09 11.80 6.98
C ASN A 123 19.14 11.20 5.92
N ASN A 124 17.90 11.68 5.81
CA ASN A 124 16.93 11.17 4.83
C ASN A 124 17.45 11.21 3.39
N LYS A 125 18.20 12.26 3.03
CA LYS A 125 18.83 12.37 1.70
C LYS A 125 19.84 11.26 1.43
N LYS A 126 20.68 10.94 2.42
CA LYS A 126 21.68 9.88 2.32
C LYS A 126 20.99 8.50 2.27
N ASN A 127 20.04 8.26 3.14
CA ASN A 127 19.34 6.98 3.23
C ASN A 127 18.57 6.67 1.94
N ILE A 128 17.82 7.63 1.39
CA ILE A 128 17.10 7.41 0.13
C ILE A 128 18.05 7.14 -1.05
N SER A 129 19.22 7.79 -1.08
CA SER A 129 20.22 7.51 -2.11
C SER A 129 20.82 6.11 -1.98
N ILE A 130 20.99 5.59 -0.75
CA ILE A 130 21.40 4.20 -0.51
C ILE A 130 20.32 3.23 -1.02
N PHE A 131 19.06 3.44 -0.66
CA PHE A 131 17.95 2.60 -1.15
C PHE A 131 17.85 2.65 -2.67
N ALA A 132 17.96 3.82 -3.28
CA ALA A 132 17.97 3.97 -4.73
C ALA A 132 19.15 3.23 -5.38
N LYS A 133 20.33 3.19 -4.73
CA LYS A 133 21.48 2.39 -5.21
C LYS A 133 21.16 0.90 -5.18
N ILE A 134 20.59 0.40 -4.09
CA ILE A 134 20.16 -1.02 -3.95
C ILE A 134 19.15 -1.36 -5.04
N VAL A 135 18.13 -0.50 -5.22
CA VAL A 135 17.09 -0.69 -6.25
C VAL A 135 17.70 -0.71 -7.67
N ARG A 136 18.64 0.18 -7.97
CA ARG A 136 19.34 0.17 -9.27
C ARG A 136 20.08 -1.14 -9.52
N ILE A 137 20.75 -1.68 -8.51
CA ILE A 137 21.45 -2.97 -8.60
C ILE A 137 20.41 -4.09 -8.85
N ASN A 138 19.31 -4.12 -8.10
CA ASN A 138 18.25 -5.10 -8.31
C ASN A 138 17.66 -5.05 -9.71
N ILE A 139 17.38 -3.86 -10.25
CA ILE A 139 16.88 -3.69 -11.63
C ILE A 139 17.91 -4.17 -12.65
N ALA A 140 19.21 -3.84 -12.46
CA ALA A 140 20.29 -4.24 -13.34
C ALA A 140 20.47 -5.76 -13.41
N ILE A 141 20.16 -6.48 -12.32
CA ILE A 141 20.19 -7.96 -12.27
C ILE A 141 18.88 -8.53 -12.82
N ALA A 142 17.73 -8.00 -12.36
CA ALA A 142 16.43 -8.58 -12.67
C ALA A 142 16.04 -8.45 -14.15
N LEU A 143 16.40 -7.34 -14.82
CA LEU A 143 16.01 -7.11 -16.20
C LEU A 143 16.64 -8.09 -17.21
N PRO A 144 17.97 -8.35 -17.19
CA PRO A 144 18.55 -9.42 -18.02
C PRO A 144 17.95 -10.79 -17.72
N LEU A 145 17.72 -11.11 -16.45
CA LEU A 145 17.07 -12.37 -16.06
C LEU A 145 15.64 -12.46 -16.60
N ALA A 146 14.87 -11.36 -16.56
CA ALA A 146 13.53 -11.33 -17.13
C ALA A 146 13.52 -11.58 -18.63
N ILE A 147 14.51 -11.06 -19.37
CA ILE A 147 14.66 -11.30 -20.82
C ILE A 147 15.06 -12.75 -21.07
N LEU A 148 16.08 -13.26 -20.39
CA LEU A 148 16.54 -14.66 -20.55
C LEU A 148 15.45 -15.67 -20.20
N ASN A 149 14.64 -15.36 -19.17
CA ASN A 149 13.55 -16.22 -18.71
C ASN A 149 12.40 -16.34 -19.73
N GLN A 150 12.32 -15.48 -20.76
CA GLN A 150 11.38 -15.65 -21.86
C GLN A 150 11.78 -16.80 -22.78
N PHE A 151 13.07 -17.02 -22.98
CA PHE A 151 13.62 -18.05 -23.87
C PHE A 151 13.82 -19.37 -23.11
N ASN A 152 14.47 -19.32 -21.94
CA ASN A 152 14.76 -20.48 -21.09
C ASN A 152 14.09 -20.31 -19.74
N ASP A 153 13.44 -21.37 -19.24
CA ASP A 153 12.87 -21.34 -17.90
C ASP A 153 13.99 -21.37 -16.83
N LEU A 154 14.12 -20.25 -16.13
CA LEU A 154 15.06 -20.12 -15.01
C LEU A 154 14.42 -20.41 -13.65
N GLY A 155 13.21 -21.01 -13.61
CA GLY A 155 12.42 -21.16 -12.40
C GLY A 155 11.78 -19.86 -11.89
N MET A 156 11.71 -18.83 -12.76
CA MET A 156 11.17 -17.51 -12.42
C MET A 156 9.92 -17.18 -13.27
N ARG A 157 9.20 -18.22 -13.74
CA ARG A 157 7.93 -18.11 -14.48
C ARG A 157 6.76 -18.32 -13.54
N ASP A 158 5.78 -17.43 -13.66
CA ASP A 158 4.46 -17.58 -13.02
C ASP A 158 3.47 -18.04 -14.12
N ASP A 159 2.55 -17.20 -14.53
CA ASP A 159 1.57 -17.48 -15.60
C ASP A 159 2.12 -17.12 -16.99
N TYR A 160 1.47 -17.65 -18.05
CA TYR A 160 1.64 -17.15 -19.42
C TYR A 160 0.51 -16.19 -19.77
N ARG A 161 0.83 -14.93 -20.08
CA ARG A 161 -0.16 -13.90 -20.41
C ARG A 161 0.32 -12.98 -21.53
N ARG A 162 -0.54 -12.70 -22.49
CA ARG A 162 -0.28 -11.74 -23.59
C ARG A 162 0.97 -12.05 -24.40
N GLY A 163 1.27 -13.31 -24.61
CA GLY A 163 2.45 -13.73 -25.35
C GLY A 163 3.77 -13.70 -24.58
N LEU A 164 3.73 -13.45 -23.25
CA LEU A 164 4.90 -13.40 -22.38
C LEU A 164 4.74 -14.32 -21.16
N TYR A 165 5.81 -14.96 -20.74
CA TYR A 165 5.89 -15.61 -19.45
C TYR A 165 6.02 -14.55 -18.35
N CYS A 166 5.06 -14.50 -17.43
CA CYS A 166 5.05 -13.53 -16.33
C CYS A 166 6.25 -13.78 -15.41
N PHE A 167 7.13 -12.79 -15.29
CA PHE A 167 8.36 -12.87 -14.51
C PHE A 167 8.11 -12.54 -13.05
N ASN A 168 8.47 -13.45 -12.13
CA ASN A 168 8.31 -13.28 -10.69
C ASN A 168 9.63 -12.97 -9.95
N TYR A 169 10.78 -13.07 -10.62
CA TYR A 169 12.13 -12.84 -10.06
C TYR A 169 12.39 -13.74 -8.83
N ILE A 170 12.70 -13.14 -7.66
CA ILE A 170 12.93 -13.81 -6.37
C ILE A 170 11.66 -13.83 -5.49
N TYR A 171 10.51 -13.48 -6.04
CA TYR A 171 9.23 -13.38 -5.33
C TYR A 171 8.34 -14.57 -5.68
N ASP A 172 7.38 -14.90 -4.79
CA ASP A 172 6.49 -16.05 -4.96
C ASP A 172 5.65 -15.97 -6.24
N THR A 173 5.20 -14.76 -6.59
CA THR A 173 4.34 -14.53 -7.76
C THR A 173 4.70 -13.23 -8.48
N ALA A 174 4.42 -13.18 -9.78
CA ALA A 174 4.54 -11.95 -10.57
C ALA A 174 3.63 -10.82 -10.06
N ALA A 175 2.55 -11.13 -9.35
CA ALA A 175 1.69 -10.15 -8.73
C ALA A 175 2.38 -9.44 -7.56
N ILE A 176 3.11 -10.17 -6.72
CA ILE A 176 3.93 -9.63 -5.63
C ILE A 176 5.08 -8.82 -6.21
N PHE A 177 5.80 -9.35 -7.20
CA PHE A 177 6.89 -8.62 -7.85
C PHE A 177 6.41 -7.30 -8.48
N SER A 178 5.21 -7.29 -9.07
CA SER A 178 4.61 -6.06 -9.61
C SER A 178 4.44 -4.96 -8.53
N TRP A 179 4.21 -5.30 -7.24
CA TRP A 179 4.20 -4.35 -6.13
C TRP A 179 5.60 -3.83 -5.80
N TYR A 180 6.60 -4.70 -5.84
CA TYR A 180 7.99 -4.27 -5.64
C TYR A 180 8.48 -3.36 -6.77
N CYS A 181 8.03 -3.56 -8.01
CA CYS A 181 8.27 -2.61 -9.10
C CYS A 181 7.67 -1.23 -8.82
N LEU A 182 6.47 -1.16 -8.19
CA LEU A 182 5.88 0.11 -7.73
C LEU A 182 6.77 0.75 -6.65
N MET A 183 7.17 -0.01 -5.64
CA MET A 183 8.05 0.46 -4.57
C MET A 183 9.40 0.96 -5.12
N TYR A 184 10.01 0.25 -6.05
CA TYR A 184 11.23 0.67 -6.74
C TYR A 184 11.04 1.99 -7.48
N LEU A 185 9.90 2.14 -8.18
CA LEU A 185 9.56 3.37 -8.88
C LEU A 185 9.43 4.55 -7.90
N LEU A 186 8.78 4.35 -6.75
CA LEU A 186 8.64 5.37 -5.71
C LEU A 186 10.00 5.78 -5.15
N ILE A 187 10.86 4.84 -4.78
CA ILE A 187 12.20 5.10 -4.24
C ILE A 187 13.05 5.90 -5.24
N LEU A 188 13.08 5.49 -6.51
CA LEU A 188 13.82 6.20 -7.55
C LEU A 188 13.26 7.61 -7.79
N SER A 189 11.93 7.76 -7.72
CA SER A 189 11.26 9.06 -7.89
C SER A 189 11.53 10.00 -6.71
N ILE A 190 11.64 9.47 -5.48
CA ILE A 190 12.00 10.26 -4.29
C ILE A 190 13.48 10.65 -4.35
N ASP A 191 14.39 9.77 -4.81
CA ASP A 191 15.79 10.11 -4.98
C ASP A 191 16.00 11.20 -6.06
N LEU A 192 15.14 11.31 -7.07
CA LEU A 192 15.13 12.44 -8.01
C LEU A 192 14.87 13.81 -7.34
N LEU A 193 14.16 13.84 -6.20
CA LEU A 193 13.97 15.08 -5.42
C LEU A 193 15.27 15.54 -4.78
N ASN A 194 16.16 14.62 -4.45
CA ASN A 194 17.45 14.89 -3.85
C ASN A 194 18.51 15.26 -4.90
N ASN A 195 18.66 14.43 -5.91
CA ASN A 195 19.67 14.53 -6.94
C ASN A 195 18.99 14.50 -8.31
N LYS A 196 19.04 15.57 -9.09
CA LYS A 196 18.59 15.58 -10.50
C LYS A 196 19.50 14.72 -11.39
N ASN A 197 19.93 13.57 -10.90
CA ASN A 197 20.85 12.69 -11.58
C ASN A 197 20.14 12.03 -12.77
N LYS A 198 20.65 12.25 -13.98
CA LYS A 198 20.14 11.64 -15.22
C LYS A 198 20.07 10.11 -15.16
N LYS A 199 20.94 9.46 -14.37
CA LYS A 199 20.93 8.00 -14.17
C LYS A 199 19.59 7.51 -13.60
N ASN A 200 18.93 8.25 -12.72
CA ASN A 200 17.65 7.85 -12.16
C ASN A 200 16.54 7.80 -13.22
N TYR A 201 16.55 8.68 -14.23
CA TYR A 201 15.58 8.60 -15.33
C TYR A 201 15.74 7.32 -16.15
N ILE A 202 17.00 6.90 -16.39
CA ILE A 202 17.29 5.64 -17.09
C ILE A 202 16.77 4.47 -16.28
N PHE A 203 17.06 4.40 -14.97
CA PHE A 203 16.60 3.29 -14.13
C PHE A 203 15.08 3.28 -13.90
N ILE A 204 14.43 4.44 -13.92
CA ILE A 204 12.95 4.51 -13.94
C ILE A 204 12.42 3.88 -15.25
N ALA A 205 13.00 4.19 -16.41
CA ALA A 205 12.60 3.58 -17.66
C ALA A 205 12.86 2.06 -17.68
N LEU A 206 13.99 1.60 -17.16
CA LEU A 206 14.31 0.18 -17.03
C LEU A 206 13.36 -0.54 -16.06
N ASN A 207 12.99 0.12 -14.96
CA ASN A 207 12.00 -0.42 -14.02
C ASN A 207 10.59 -0.52 -14.63
N ILE A 208 10.20 0.45 -15.45
CA ILE A 208 8.94 0.39 -16.20
C ILE A 208 8.97 -0.81 -17.15
N LEU A 209 10.07 -1.01 -17.89
CA LEU A 209 10.24 -2.17 -18.76
C LEU A 209 10.18 -3.48 -17.96
N LEU A 210 10.90 -3.56 -16.84
CA LEU A 210 10.87 -4.71 -15.93
C LEU A 210 9.46 -5.00 -15.42
N TRP A 211 8.69 -3.94 -15.09
CA TRP A 211 7.30 -4.06 -14.63
C TRP A 211 6.39 -4.66 -15.72
N LEU A 212 6.61 -4.34 -16.99
CA LEU A 212 5.87 -4.92 -18.10
C LEU A 212 6.09 -6.45 -18.19
N PHE A 213 7.29 -6.97 -17.89
CA PHE A 213 7.56 -8.40 -17.83
C PHE A 213 6.79 -9.14 -16.74
N THR A 214 6.21 -8.46 -15.75
CA THR A 214 5.30 -9.11 -14.80
C THR A 214 3.97 -9.55 -15.43
N GLY A 215 3.63 -9.08 -16.64
CA GLY A 215 2.41 -9.43 -17.37
C GLY A 215 1.10 -8.97 -16.69
N ARG A 216 1.18 -8.22 -15.59
CA ARG A 216 0.00 -7.81 -14.81
C ARG A 216 -0.64 -6.54 -15.39
N SER A 217 -1.92 -6.61 -15.78
CA SER A 217 -2.68 -5.48 -16.36
C SER A 217 -2.61 -4.22 -15.50
N ARG A 218 -2.67 -4.39 -14.19
CA ARG A 218 -2.51 -3.34 -13.18
C ARG A 218 -1.17 -2.63 -13.33
N GLY A 219 -0.06 -3.36 -13.47
CA GLY A 219 1.27 -2.79 -13.68
C GLY A 219 1.35 -1.94 -14.94
N ILE A 220 0.79 -2.43 -16.05
CA ILE A 220 0.74 -1.69 -17.33
C ILE A 220 -0.03 -0.37 -17.17
N ALA A 221 -1.21 -0.42 -16.54
CA ALA A 221 -2.02 0.78 -16.30
C ALA A 221 -1.26 1.81 -15.44
N PHE A 222 -0.55 1.36 -14.41
CA PHE A 222 0.22 2.24 -13.52
C PHE A 222 1.43 2.84 -14.23
N CYS A 223 2.13 2.09 -15.08
CA CYS A 223 3.18 2.64 -15.94
C CYS A 223 2.67 3.78 -16.82
N LEU A 224 1.52 3.60 -17.46
CA LEU A 224 0.90 4.63 -18.29
C LEU A 224 0.52 5.88 -17.47
N ILE A 225 -0.10 5.69 -16.31
CA ILE A 225 -0.46 6.80 -15.39
C ILE A 225 0.79 7.56 -14.95
N TYR A 226 1.87 6.84 -14.58
CA TYR A 226 3.13 7.46 -14.19
C TYR A 226 3.73 8.29 -15.33
N ILE A 227 3.85 7.72 -16.52
CA ILE A 227 4.38 8.41 -17.70
C ILE A 227 3.55 9.66 -18.00
N MET A 228 2.21 9.55 -17.99
CA MET A 228 1.32 10.68 -18.25
C MET A 228 1.51 11.80 -17.20
N LEU A 229 1.59 11.47 -15.91
CA LEU A 229 1.76 12.45 -14.83
C LEU A 229 3.11 13.19 -14.92
N PHE A 230 4.17 12.50 -15.26
CA PHE A 230 5.50 13.07 -15.32
C PHE A 230 5.81 13.75 -16.66
N TRP A 231 5.29 13.22 -17.77
CA TRP A 231 5.49 13.81 -19.11
C TRP A 231 4.64 15.05 -19.35
N SER A 232 3.37 15.03 -18.93
CA SER A 232 2.47 16.19 -19.10
C SER A 232 3.06 17.48 -18.53
N SER A 233 3.78 17.39 -17.41
CA SER A 233 4.41 18.56 -16.80
C SER A 233 5.55 19.16 -17.62
N ASN A 234 6.34 18.33 -18.28
CA ASN A 234 7.44 18.79 -19.14
C ASN A 234 6.90 19.44 -20.42
N PHE A 235 5.78 18.95 -20.94
CA PHE A 235 5.10 19.52 -22.11
C PHE A 235 4.52 20.90 -21.80
N PHE A 236 3.87 21.08 -20.65
CA PHE A 236 3.30 22.37 -20.25
C PHE A 236 4.39 23.37 -19.80
N ALA A 237 5.48 22.88 -19.19
CA ALA A 237 6.62 23.73 -18.82
C ALA A 237 7.31 24.33 -20.06
N LYS A 238 7.44 23.56 -21.14
CA LYS A 238 7.97 24.07 -22.43
C LYS A 238 7.09 25.14 -23.07
N LYS A 239 5.79 25.19 -22.76
CA LYS A 239 4.83 26.22 -23.24
C LYS A 239 4.74 27.43 -22.32
N GLY A 240 5.66 27.62 -21.35
CA GLY A 240 5.67 28.74 -20.41
C GLY A 240 4.49 28.77 -19.41
N LYS A 241 3.63 27.75 -19.43
CA LYS A 241 2.52 27.61 -18.49
C LYS A 241 2.93 26.79 -17.28
N LYS A 242 2.88 27.37 -16.08
CA LYS A 242 3.05 26.60 -14.83
C LYS A 242 1.88 25.62 -14.72
N PHE A 243 2.18 24.33 -14.83
CA PHE A 243 1.19 23.28 -14.61
C PHE A 243 0.80 23.28 -13.13
N LYS A 244 -0.34 23.89 -12.81
CA LYS A 244 -0.93 23.81 -11.47
C LYS A 244 -1.68 22.50 -11.35
N PHE A 245 -1.12 21.56 -10.62
CA PHE A 245 -1.76 20.28 -10.34
C PHE A 245 -3.05 20.54 -9.55
N LYS A 246 -4.20 20.19 -10.12
CA LYS A 246 -5.51 20.23 -9.44
C LYS A 246 -5.89 18.82 -9.00
N LEU A 247 -6.53 18.68 -7.85
CA LEU A 247 -7.03 17.41 -7.33
C LEU A 247 -7.98 16.70 -8.33
N SER A 248 -8.66 17.48 -9.21
CA SER A 248 -9.51 16.97 -10.30
C SER A 248 -8.76 16.08 -11.31
N TYR A 249 -7.43 16.20 -11.42
CA TYR A 249 -6.66 15.28 -12.28
C TYR A 249 -6.64 13.85 -11.74
N ILE A 250 -6.82 13.65 -10.43
CA ILE A 250 -6.95 12.30 -9.85
C ILE A 250 -8.15 11.58 -10.48
N SER A 251 -9.27 12.29 -10.62
CA SER A 251 -10.48 11.72 -11.24
C SER A 251 -10.25 11.37 -12.72
N ILE A 252 -9.59 12.25 -13.48
CA ILE A 252 -9.30 12.01 -14.91
C ILE A 252 -8.35 10.81 -15.08
N PHE A 253 -7.25 10.76 -14.31
CA PHE A 253 -6.28 9.66 -14.41
C PHE A 253 -6.84 8.35 -13.85
N GLY A 254 -7.70 8.43 -12.82
CA GLY A 254 -8.46 7.28 -12.34
C GLY A 254 -9.39 6.71 -13.41
N LEU A 255 -10.12 7.57 -14.13
CA LEU A 255 -10.98 7.17 -15.25
C LEU A 255 -10.18 6.54 -16.40
N ILE A 256 -9.01 7.07 -16.73
CA ILE A 256 -8.12 6.48 -17.75
C ILE A 256 -7.66 5.08 -17.30
N GLY A 257 -7.28 4.91 -16.03
CA GLY A 257 -6.92 3.62 -15.46
C GLY A 257 -8.07 2.59 -15.55
N VAL A 258 -9.29 3.01 -15.25
CA VAL A 258 -10.51 2.20 -15.41
C VAL A 258 -10.75 1.88 -16.89
N ALA A 259 -10.62 2.85 -17.79
CA ALA A 259 -10.83 2.65 -19.23
C ALA A 259 -9.83 1.61 -19.82
N VAL A 260 -8.56 1.67 -19.40
CA VAL A 260 -7.54 0.69 -19.83
C VAL A 260 -7.85 -0.71 -19.29
N ALA A 261 -8.40 -0.80 -18.08
CA ALA A 261 -8.77 -2.06 -17.44
C ALA A 261 -10.24 -2.46 -17.71
N TRP A 262 -10.98 -1.73 -18.55
CA TRP A 262 -12.44 -1.84 -18.68
C TRP A 262 -12.95 -3.25 -18.96
N LYS A 263 -12.37 -3.94 -19.93
CA LYS A 263 -12.74 -5.34 -20.24
C LYS A 263 -12.54 -6.24 -19.02
N GLN A 264 -11.51 -6.04 -18.24
CA GLN A 264 -11.17 -6.82 -17.08
C GLN A 264 -12.10 -6.48 -15.90
N VAL A 265 -12.46 -5.20 -15.75
CA VAL A 265 -13.45 -4.75 -14.74
C VAL A 265 -14.81 -5.37 -15.03
N ILE A 266 -15.30 -5.28 -16.27
CA ILE A 266 -16.57 -5.94 -16.65
C ILE A 266 -16.49 -7.43 -16.34
N PHE A 267 -15.47 -8.12 -16.83
CA PHE A 267 -15.30 -9.57 -16.62
C PHE A 267 -15.36 -9.93 -15.14
N TYR A 268 -14.63 -9.23 -14.28
CA TYR A 268 -14.59 -9.50 -12.83
C TYR A 268 -15.90 -9.20 -12.08
N PHE A 269 -16.75 -8.32 -12.61
CA PHE A 269 -17.98 -7.92 -11.91
C PHE A 269 -19.28 -8.38 -12.61
N THR A 270 -19.20 -9.04 -13.76
CA THR A 270 -20.37 -9.58 -14.47
C THR A 270 -20.36 -11.10 -14.55
N THR A 271 -19.20 -11.75 -14.50
CA THR A 271 -19.08 -13.21 -14.61
C THR A 271 -19.33 -13.85 -13.26
N SER A 272 -20.41 -14.58 -13.12
CA SER A 272 -20.88 -15.17 -11.84
C SER A 272 -19.92 -16.17 -11.20
N THR A 273 -19.00 -16.74 -11.97
CA THR A 273 -17.96 -17.68 -11.50
C THR A 273 -16.71 -16.99 -10.98
N GLU A 274 -16.56 -15.68 -11.24
CA GLU A 274 -15.38 -14.94 -10.83
C GLU A 274 -15.36 -14.64 -9.33
N ALA A 275 -14.19 -14.83 -8.70
CA ALA A 275 -14.01 -14.67 -7.26
C ALA A 275 -14.47 -13.30 -6.76
N ARG A 276 -14.17 -12.22 -7.50
CA ARG A 276 -14.54 -10.84 -7.14
C ARG A 276 -16.03 -10.59 -7.20
N PHE A 277 -16.73 -11.18 -8.18
CA PHE A 277 -18.18 -11.14 -8.25
C PHE A 277 -18.82 -11.87 -7.05
N ILE A 278 -18.31 -13.06 -6.74
CA ILE A 278 -18.79 -13.88 -5.61
C ILE A 278 -18.62 -13.11 -4.30
N LEU A 279 -17.44 -12.51 -4.06
CA LEU A 279 -17.19 -11.71 -2.87
C LEU A 279 -18.10 -10.48 -2.80
N LEU A 280 -18.28 -9.73 -3.90
CA LEU A 280 -19.14 -8.56 -3.93
C LEU A 280 -20.59 -8.92 -3.62
N ASN A 281 -21.12 -9.93 -4.30
CA ASN A 281 -22.51 -10.37 -4.12
C ASN A 281 -22.74 -10.90 -2.69
N THR A 282 -21.78 -11.67 -2.17
CA THR A 282 -21.87 -12.19 -0.79
C THR A 282 -21.77 -11.05 0.23
N GLY A 283 -20.84 -10.10 0.05
CA GLY A 283 -20.73 -8.92 0.92
C GLY A 283 -22.00 -8.08 0.97
N ILE A 284 -22.67 -7.89 -0.18
CA ILE A 284 -23.97 -7.20 -0.26
C ILE A 284 -25.05 -8.01 0.49
N LYS A 285 -25.12 -9.34 0.32
CA LYS A 285 -26.05 -10.21 1.05
C LYS A 285 -25.83 -10.12 2.56
N ILE A 286 -24.58 -10.14 3.02
CA ILE A 286 -24.23 -9.98 4.43
C ILE A 286 -24.67 -8.60 4.94
N CYS A 287 -24.37 -7.53 4.22
CA CYS A 287 -24.75 -6.17 4.57
C CYS A 287 -26.30 -6.03 4.72
N ARG A 288 -27.07 -6.62 3.80
CA ARG A 288 -28.54 -6.62 3.88
C ARG A 288 -29.05 -7.38 5.10
N LYS A 289 -28.49 -8.56 5.37
CA LYS A 289 -28.90 -9.40 6.50
C LYS A 289 -28.62 -8.74 7.85
N TYR A 290 -27.48 -8.07 7.98
CA TYR A 290 -27.01 -7.45 9.23
C TYR A 290 -27.03 -5.91 9.17
N PHE A 291 -27.98 -5.35 8.43
CA PHE A 291 -28.14 -3.90 8.29
C PHE A 291 -28.36 -3.21 9.64
N PRO A 292 -27.80 -2.03 9.89
CA PRO A 292 -26.86 -1.27 9.05
C PRO A 292 -25.37 -1.50 9.39
N PHE A 293 -25.02 -2.37 10.35
CA PHE A 293 -23.69 -2.51 10.98
C PHE A 293 -22.82 -3.59 10.32
N GLY A 294 -23.37 -4.45 9.43
CA GLY A 294 -22.66 -5.62 8.92
C GLY A 294 -22.54 -6.75 9.94
N ALA A 295 -21.75 -7.76 9.62
CA ALA A 295 -21.60 -8.97 10.45
C ALA A 295 -20.55 -8.83 11.55
N GLY A 296 -19.77 -7.75 11.57
CA GLY A 296 -18.70 -7.50 12.54
C GLY A 296 -17.31 -7.78 11.99
N LEU A 297 -16.31 -7.28 12.70
CA LEU A 297 -14.90 -7.41 12.34
C LEU A 297 -14.43 -8.87 12.37
N GLY A 298 -13.53 -9.23 11.45
CA GLY A 298 -12.96 -10.56 11.33
C GLY A 298 -13.93 -11.60 10.79
N THR A 299 -15.00 -11.17 10.10
CA THR A 299 -16.07 -12.06 9.64
C THR A 299 -16.05 -12.33 8.14
N PHE A 300 -15.59 -11.41 7.29
CA PHE A 300 -15.70 -11.56 5.86
C PHE A 300 -14.66 -10.80 5.04
N GLY A 301 -13.96 -11.51 4.14
CA GLY A 301 -13.14 -10.90 3.09
C GLY A 301 -11.81 -10.30 3.56
N THR A 302 -11.47 -10.39 4.83
CA THR A 302 -10.22 -9.90 5.43
C THR A 302 -9.25 -11.04 5.69
N PHE A 303 -7.97 -10.70 5.89
CA PHE A 303 -6.95 -11.69 6.28
C PHE A 303 -7.31 -12.40 7.59
N ALA A 304 -7.90 -11.69 8.55
CA ALA A 304 -8.36 -12.27 9.79
C ALA A 304 -9.48 -13.31 9.57
N ALA A 305 -10.49 -12.95 8.76
CA ALA A 305 -11.57 -13.85 8.39
C ALA A 305 -11.06 -15.08 7.61
N GLN A 306 -10.04 -14.93 6.76
CA GLN A 306 -9.37 -16.02 6.05
C GLN A 306 -8.61 -16.92 7.01
N LYS A 307 -7.73 -16.36 7.85
CA LYS A 307 -6.85 -17.10 8.79
C LYS A 307 -7.64 -17.95 9.78
N TYR A 308 -8.73 -17.41 10.31
CA TYR A 308 -9.58 -18.11 11.29
C TYR A 308 -10.79 -18.81 10.66
N TYR A 309 -10.94 -18.72 9.36
CA TYR A 309 -11.98 -19.26 8.52
C TYR A 309 -13.39 -18.99 9.08
N SER A 310 -13.90 -17.84 8.76
CA SER A 310 -15.18 -17.35 9.28
C SER A 310 -16.34 -18.30 9.04
N PRO A 311 -17.25 -18.49 10.03
CA PRO A 311 -18.49 -19.27 9.85
C PRO A 311 -19.36 -18.81 8.68
N LEU A 312 -19.26 -17.53 8.27
CA LEU A 312 -20.01 -17.00 7.14
C LEU A 312 -19.65 -17.67 5.81
N TYR A 313 -18.42 -18.16 5.66
CA TYR A 313 -18.02 -18.89 4.44
C TYR A 313 -18.80 -20.19 4.27
N ASN A 314 -19.04 -20.90 5.37
CA ASN A 314 -19.91 -22.09 5.37
C ASN A 314 -21.37 -21.71 5.17
N PHE A 315 -21.85 -20.68 5.85
CA PHE A 315 -23.25 -20.23 5.78
C PHE A 315 -23.66 -19.80 4.36
N TYR A 316 -22.76 -19.13 3.61
CA TYR A 316 -23.01 -18.70 2.24
C TYR A 316 -22.53 -19.70 1.19
N GLY A 317 -22.08 -20.89 1.59
CA GLY A 317 -21.66 -21.96 0.68
C GLY A 317 -20.34 -21.71 -0.05
N LEU A 318 -19.53 -20.73 0.39
CA LEU A 318 -18.22 -20.44 -0.20
C LEU A 318 -17.25 -21.60 0.00
N ASN A 319 -17.39 -22.36 1.06
CA ASN A 319 -16.59 -23.55 1.35
C ASN A 319 -16.70 -24.67 0.30
N LYS A 320 -17.67 -24.57 -0.62
CA LYS A 320 -17.85 -25.52 -1.74
C LYS A 320 -17.24 -25.04 -3.05
N ILE A 321 -16.68 -23.84 -3.08
CA ILE A 321 -16.13 -23.20 -4.29
C ILE A 321 -14.62 -23.25 -4.22
N TYR A 322 -13.96 -23.70 -5.31
CA TYR A 322 -12.51 -23.71 -5.42
C TYR A 322 -11.89 -22.33 -5.13
N GLY A 323 -10.83 -22.29 -4.33
CA GLY A 323 -10.16 -21.06 -3.93
C GLY A 323 -10.82 -20.29 -2.78
N PHE A 324 -11.97 -20.78 -2.25
CA PHE A 324 -12.62 -20.24 -1.07
C PHE A 324 -12.71 -21.26 0.09
N THR A 325 -12.23 -22.50 -0.12
CA THR A 325 -12.27 -23.56 0.88
C THR A 325 -11.27 -23.32 2.01
N PHE A 326 -11.45 -24.00 3.15
CA PHE A 326 -10.52 -23.93 4.28
C PHE A 326 -9.10 -24.35 3.87
N ASP A 327 -8.97 -25.44 3.11
CA ASP A 327 -7.67 -25.98 2.69
C ASP A 327 -7.03 -25.18 1.56
N ASN A 328 -7.82 -24.42 0.80
CA ASN A 328 -7.34 -23.64 -0.33
C ASN A 328 -8.01 -22.26 -0.39
N PRO A 329 -7.67 -21.33 0.51
CA PRO A 329 -8.34 -20.04 0.65
C PRO A 329 -7.70 -18.93 -0.23
N LEU A 330 -7.49 -19.20 -1.52
CA LEU A 330 -6.72 -18.33 -2.42
C LEU A 330 -7.37 -16.97 -2.69
N TYR A 331 -8.72 -16.92 -2.75
CA TYR A 331 -9.45 -15.76 -3.26
C TYR A 331 -10.24 -14.99 -2.19
N LEU A 332 -10.20 -15.42 -0.94
CA LEU A 332 -11.00 -14.83 0.14
C LEU A 332 -10.70 -13.35 0.40
N THR A 333 -9.52 -12.87 0.00
CA THR A 333 -9.06 -11.49 0.19
C THR A 333 -8.89 -10.70 -1.12
N ASP A 334 -9.52 -11.16 -2.21
CA ASP A 334 -9.31 -10.60 -3.56
C ASP A 334 -10.06 -9.28 -3.83
N ASN A 335 -10.78 -8.73 -2.84
CA ASN A 335 -11.48 -7.46 -2.99
C ASN A 335 -11.68 -6.79 -1.63
N PHE A 336 -11.27 -5.52 -1.53
CA PHE A 336 -11.32 -4.77 -0.28
C PHE A 336 -12.74 -4.31 0.10
N TRP A 337 -13.49 -3.75 -0.86
CA TRP A 337 -14.76 -3.10 -0.56
C TRP A 337 -15.86 -4.05 -0.07
N PRO A 338 -16.00 -5.27 -0.62
CA PRO A 338 -16.91 -6.27 -0.05
C PRO A 338 -16.59 -6.65 1.39
N ALA A 339 -15.32 -6.67 1.77
CA ALA A 339 -14.92 -6.90 3.16
C ALA A 339 -15.45 -5.79 4.07
N VAL A 340 -15.17 -4.52 3.75
CA VAL A 340 -15.68 -3.37 4.53
C VAL A 340 -17.21 -3.41 4.63
N VAL A 341 -17.91 -3.61 3.51
CA VAL A 341 -19.37 -3.63 3.48
C VAL A 341 -19.95 -4.84 4.25
N GLY A 342 -19.33 -6.00 4.11
CA GLY A 342 -19.76 -7.23 4.82
C GLY A 342 -19.56 -7.12 6.32
N GLU A 343 -18.40 -6.63 6.74
CA GLU A 343 -18.04 -6.56 8.16
C GLU A 343 -18.67 -5.40 8.90
N THR A 344 -18.69 -4.21 8.29
CA THR A 344 -19.11 -2.98 9.00
C THR A 344 -20.37 -2.33 8.41
N GLY A 345 -20.99 -2.97 7.42
CA GLY A 345 -22.21 -2.50 6.79
C GLY A 345 -22.09 -1.16 6.09
N ILE A 346 -23.25 -0.53 5.83
CA ILE A 346 -23.29 0.78 5.16
C ILE A 346 -22.71 1.89 6.03
N LEU A 347 -22.90 1.82 7.34
CA LEU A 347 -22.36 2.83 8.26
C LEU A 347 -20.82 2.79 8.27
N GLY A 348 -20.24 1.58 8.34
CA GLY A 348 -18.80 1.40 8.29
C GLY A 348 -18.23 1.82 6.96
N LEU A 349 -18.89 1.55 5.83
CA LEU A 349 -18.47 2.02 4.51
C LEU A 349 -18.35 3.55 4.45
N ILE A 350 -19.37 4.26 4.96
CA ILE A 350 -19.36 5.74 4.99
C ILE A 350 -18.22 6.25 5.87
N VAL A 351 -18.08 5.71 7.08
CA VAL A 351 -17.02 6.13 8.03
C VAL A 351 -15.65 5.82 7.49
N TYR A 352 -15.45 4.67 6.83
CA TYR A 352 -14.18 4.31 6.21
C TYR A 352 -13.85 5.21 5.01
N ALA A 353 -14.82 5.60 4.20
CA ALA A 353 -14.63 6.58 3.13
C ALA A 353 -14.18 7.95 3.69
N ILE A 354 -14.78 8.41 4.80
CA ILE A 354 -14.35 9.63 5.52
C ILE A 354 -12.92 9.45 6.05
N LEU A 355 -12.60 8.29 6.62
CA LEU A 355 -11.25 7.96 7.09
C LEU A 355 -10.22 8.07 5.96
N LEU A 356 -10.48 7.45 4.81
CA LEU A 356 -9.60 7.54 3.64
C LEU A 356 -9.42 8.97 3.14
N TYR A 357 -10.50 9.75 3.09
CA TYR A 357 -10.41 11.16 2.74
C TYR A 357 -9.49 11.94 3.69
N LEU A 358 -9.60 11.72 5.00
CA LEU A 358 -8.73 12.36 5.99
C LEU A 358 -7.28 11.92 5.85
N ILE A 359 -7.04 10.63 5.61
CA ILE A 359 -5.71 10.06 5.39
C ILE A 359 -5.06 10.67 4.14
N PHE A 360 -5.76 10.69 3.00
CA PHE A 360 -5.21 11.25 1.77
C PHE A 360 -5.00 12.77 1.87
N LYS A 361 -5.90 13.47 2.55
CA LYS A 361 -5.73 14.90 2.85
C LYS A 361 -4.49 15.13 3.73
N TYR A 362 -4.29 14.31 4.77
CA TYR A 362 -3.10 14.37 5.62
C TYR A 362 -1.83 14.10 4.82
N MET A 363 -1.81 13.01 4.04
CA MET A 363 -0.69 12.64 3.17
C MET A 363 -0.34 13.78 2.21
N TYR A 364 -1.33 14.37 1.56
CA TYR A 364 -1.12 15.48 0.62
C TYR A 364 -0.56 16.72 1.31
N GLN A 365 -1.11 17.09 2.46
CA GLN A 365 -0.66 18.26 3.23
C GLN A 365 0.75 18.09 3.83
N LYS A 366 1.12 16.87 4.18
CA LYS A 366 2.36 16.57 4.88
C LYS A 366 3.53 16.28 3.95
N LEU A 367 3.27 15.54 2.87
CA LEU A 367 4.29 14.99 1.98
C LEU A 367 4.40 15.72 0.63
N ALA A 368 3.33 16.37 0.15
CA ALA A 368 3.28 16.99 -1.17
C ALA A 368 3.78 18.45 -1.15
N LEU A 369 5.07 18.66 -0.86
CA LEU A 369 5.66 19.96 -0.60
C LEU A 369 6.02 20.75 -1.87
N ASN A 370 6.37 20.07 -2.96
CA ASN A 370 6.69 20.66 -4.25
C ASN A 370 5.94 19.95 -5.40
N ASP A 371 6.05 20.46 -6.63
CA ASP A 371 5.30 19.91 -7.76
C ASP A 371 5.67 18.45 -8.09
N THR A 372 6.91 18.05 -7.91
CA THR A 372 7.34 16.66 -8.13
C THR A 372 6.81 15.74 -7.02
N SER A 373 6.89 16.14 -5.74
CA SER A 373 6.32 15.35 -4.64
C SER A 373 4.79 15.25 -4.73
N LYS A 374 4.11 16.31 -5.18
CA LYS A 374 2.67 16.25 -5.47
C LYS A 374 2.33 15.16 -6.49
N LYS A 375 3.12 15.02 -7.56
CA LYS A 375 2.91 13.97 -8.56
C LYS A 375 3.15 12.57 -8.00
N ILE A 376 4.23 12.40 -7.21
CA ILE A 376 4.53 11.11 -6.56
C ILE A 376 3.36 10.70 -5.65
N ILE A 377 2.90 11.61 -4.79
CA ILE A 377 1.79 11.35 -3.87
C ILE A 377 0.49 11.08 -4.63
N THR A 378 0.19 11.86 -5.66
CA THR A 378 -1.00 11.64 -6.49
C THR A 378 -0.95 10.31 -7.21
N PHE A 379 0.20 9.96 -7.80
CA PHE A 379 0.40 8.66 -8.42
C PHE A 379 0.12 7.54 -7.42
N PHE A 380 0.71 7.61 -6.22
CA PHE A 380 0.49 6.61 -5.17
C PHE A 380 -0.99 6.50 -4.76
N ILE A 381 -1.68 7.62 -4.53
CA ILE A 381 -3.10 7.61 -4.17
C ILE A 381 -3.94 6.94 -5.27
N ILE A 382 -3.69 7.26 -6.54
CA ILE A 382 -4.40 6.63 -7.67
C ILE A 382 -4.12 5.13 -7.70
N THR A 383 -2.86 4.72 -7.54
CA THR A 383 -2.50 3.29 -7.58
C THR A 383 -3.15 2.50 -6.46
N VAL A 384 -3.22 3.05 -5.25
CA VAL A 384 -3.86 2.41 -4.11
C VAL A 384 -5.39 2.34 -4.29
N LEU A 385 -6.03 3.43 -4.73
CA LEU A 385 -7.47 3.44 -5.01
C LEU A 385 -7.86 2.45 -6.11
N CYS A 386 -7.14 2.44 -7.23
CA CYS A 386 -7.40 1.48 -8.31
C CYS A 386 -7.16 0.03 -7.86
N SER A 387 -6.16 -0.20 -7.02
CA SER A 387 -5.85 -1.54 -6.51
C SER A 387 -6.86 -2.05 -5.50
N SER A 388 -7.53 -1.16 -4.75
CA SER A 388 -8.53 -1.54 -3.75
C SER A 388 -9.74 -2.30 -4.35
N ILE A 389 -9.97 -2.15 -5.65
CA ILE A 389 -11.01 -2.88 -6.38
C ILE A 389 -10.65 -4.35 -6.60
N ALA A 390 -9.35 -4.67 -6.58
CA ALA A 390 -8.84 -5.97 -6.96
C ALA A 390 -8.04 -6.69 -5.86
N THR A 391 -7.77 -6.03 -4.74
CA THR A 391 -7.02 -6.59 -3.59
C THR A 391 -7.35 -5.81 -2.33
N THR A 392 -7.09 -6.40 -1.16
CA THR A 392 -7.25 -5.75 0.15
C THR A 392 -6.09 -4.80 0.48
N ILE A 393 -5.77 -3.89 -0.43
CA ILE A 393 -4.55 -3.06 -0.45
C ILE A 393 -4.31 -2.25 0.82
N PHE A 394 -5.37 -1.75 1.46
CA PHE A 394 -5.27 -0.94 2.68
C PHE A 394 -4.89 -1.74 3.92
N THR A 395 -4.99 -3.07 3.84
CA THR A 395 -4.64 -4.00 4.92
C THR A 395 -3.43 -4.86 4.59
N GLN A 396 -2.86 -4.72 3.37
CA GLN A 396 -1.71 -5.49 2.91
C GLN A 396 -0.37 -4.92 3.38
N ASN A 397 0.57 -5.81 3.63
CA ASN A 397 1.90 -5.50 4.12
C ASN A 397 2.75 -4.68 3.12
N ALA A 398 2.55 -4.91 1.82
CA ALA A 398 3.29 -4.21 0.77
C ALA A 398 3.13 -2.68 0.82
N THR A 399 1.92 -2.19 1.14
CA THR A 399 1.65 -0.75 1.25
C THR A 399 2.35 -0.07 2.43
N ILE A 400 2.70 -0.83 3.47
CA ILE A 400 3.47 -0.31 4.61
C ILE A 400 4.85 0.15 4.12
N GLY A 401 5.49 -0.65 3.26
CA GLY A 401 6.77 -0.30 2.66
C GLY A 401 6.70 0.96 1.80
N ASP A 402 5.69 1.06 0.94
CA ASP A 402 5.49 2.24 0.10
C ASP A 402 5.34 3.50 0.95
N ILE A 403 4.51 3.45 2.00
CA ILE A 403 4.28 4.58 2.91
C ILE A 403 5.56 4.93 3.68
N PHE A 404 6.34 3.93 4.12
CA PHE A 404 7.61 4.17 4.79
C PHE A 404 8.54 5.07 3.96
N TYR A 405 8.74 4.74 2.68
CA TYR A 405 9.58 5.56 1.81
C TYR A 405 8.95 6.92 1.50
N LEU A 406 7.64 6.99 1.29
CA LEU A 406 6.95 8.27 1.06
C LEU A 406 7.09 9.23 2.24
N CYS A 407 7.12 8.74 3.49
CA CYS A 407 7.34 9.56 4.67
C CYS A 407 8.74 10.21 4.73
N MET A 408 9.71 9.75 3.94
CA MET A 408 11.03 10.39 3.84
C MET A 408 11.02 11.67 2.99
N ILE A 409 9.99 11.91 2.16
CA ILE A 409 9.93 13.04 1.22
C ILE A 409 10.22 14.39 1.87
N PRO A 410 9.62 14.78 3.02
CA PRO A 410 9.90 16.07 3.65
C PRO A 410 11.37 16.27 3.99
N GLY A 411 12.01 15.26 4.57
CA GLY A 411 13.43 15.32 4.93
C GLY A 411 14.36 15.35 3.70
N VAL A 412 13.96 14.74 2.59
CA VAL A 412 14.70 14.76 1.32
C VAL A 412 14.64 16.13 0.66
N ILE A 413 13.49 16.82 0.70
CA ILE A 413 13.34 18.17 0.11
C ILE A 413 14.06 19.23 0.96
N GLY A 414 14.35 18.96 2.23
CA GLY A 414 15.01 19.91 3.13
C GLY A 414 14.02 20.82 3.87
N GLY A 415 12.82 20.33 4.06
CA GLY A 415 11.77 21.06 4.77
C GLY A 415 11.87 20.96 6.28
N LYS A 416 12.90 21.54 6.91
CA LYS A 416 12.70 22.14 8.23
C LYS A 416 11.94 23.44 7.97
N LYS A 417 10.61 23.43 8.11
CA LYS A 417 9.90 24.63 8.46
C LYS A 417 10.13 24.83 9.94
N ASP A 418 10.90 25.88 10.28
CA ASP A 418 10.89 26.46 11.60
C ASP A 418 9.44 26.72 11.97
N GLU A 419 8.98 26.09 13.06
CA GLU A 419 7.72 26.40 13.75
C GLU A 419 8.01 27.44 14.80
#